data_1651cd245aa21981ae74aa0e9c4109d7
#
_entry.id   1651cd245aa21981ae74aa0e9c4109d7
#
_cell.length_a   1.000
_cell.length_b   1.000
_cell.length_c   1.000
_cell.angle_alpha   90.00
_cell.angle_beta   90.00
_cell.angle_gamma   90.00
#
_symmetry.space_group_name_H-M   'P 1'
#
loop_
_entity.id
_entity.type
_entity.pdbx_description
1 polymer ?
#
loop_
_entity_poly.entity_id
_entity_poly.type
_entity_poly.pdbx_seq_one_letter_code
_entity_poly.pdbx_strand_id
1 'polypeptide(L)'
;MVDQKTLAVHSVVLEDPPLDFDALPPVSSQLVVFDFDWSLADQDTDRWIHELLSPRLRIEFVQKISTMQFTDMCAYLLEELHKEGHTPEAIQEALRAMPMHPAMIRGVRSLQSHHHGTDFLLLSNSNEVYI
;
A
#
# COMPACT_ATOMS: atom_id res chain seq x y z
N MET A 1 -1.48 13.22 38.40
CA MET A 1 -2.67 13.76 37.76
C MET A 1 -2.18 14.34 36.44
N VAL A 2 -2.23 13.58 35.37
CA VAL A 2 -1.77 14.01 34.05
C VAL A 2 -3.00 14.46 33.27
N ASP A 3 -2.99 15.72 32.86
CA ASP A 3 -4.07 16.39 32.14
C ASP A 3 -4.21 15.79 30.73
N GLN A 4 -5.29 15.07 30.48
CA GLN A 4 -5.64 14.58 29.16
C GLN A 4 -6.19 15.74 28.33
N LYS A 5 -5.33 16.45 27.60
CA LYS A 5 -5.76 17.32 26.52
C LYS A 5 -6.34 16.49 25.40
N THR A 6 -7.64 16.44 25.33
CA THR A 6 -8.39 15.91 24.20
C THR A 6 -7.99 16.69 22.92
N LEU A 7 -7.25 16.07 22.04
CA LEU A 7 -7.03 16.58 20.69
C LEU A 7 -8.36 16.51 19.94
N ALA A 8 -9.03 17.64 19.80
CA ALA A 8 -10.15 17.77 18.90
C ALA A 8 -9.65 17.71 17.45
N VAL A 9 -9.86 16.59 16.78
CA VAL A 9 -9.65 16.48 15.35
C VAL A 9 -10.81 17.23 14.67
N HIS A 10 -10.55 18.45 14.23
CA HIS A 10 -11.45 19.15 13.33
C HIS A 10 -11.27 18.57 11.92
N SER A 11 -12.15 17.68 11.51
CA SER A 11 -12.29 17.34 10.10
C SER A 11 -12.89 18.56 9.40
N VAL A 12 -12.08 19.30 8.69
CA VAL A 12 -12.57 20.28 7.72
C VAL A 12 -13.07 19.47 6.54
N VAL A 13 -14.37 19.27 6.46
CA VAL A 13 -15.00 18.82 5.23
C VAL A 13 -14.95 20.03 4.28
N LEU A 14 -13.97 20.04 3.40
CA LEU A 14 -14.00 20.92 2.24
C LEU A 14 -15.12 20.38 1.35
N GLU A 15 -16.28 21.01 1.40
CA GLU A 15 -17.30 20.84 0.36
C GLU A 15 -16.76 21.54 -0.89
N ASP A 16 -15.98 20.79 -1.67
CA ASP A 16 -15.64 21.25 -3.00
C ASP A 16 -16.93 21.38 -3.82
N PRO A 17 -17.10 22.48 -4.56
CA PRO A 17 -18.23 22.57 -5.48
C PRO A 17 -18.20 21.36 -6.41
N PRO A 18 -19.37 20.82 -6.78
CA PRO A 18 -19.42 19.66 -7.67
C PRO A 18 -18.62 19.98 -8.95
N LEU A 19 -17.65 19.11 -9.27
CA LEU A 19 -16.85 19.25 -10.47
C LEU A 19 -17.77 19.21 -11.68
N ASP A 20 -17.78 20.27 -12.46
CA ASP A 20 -18.43 20.31 -13.75
C ASP A 20 -17.54 19.57 -14.78
N PHE A 21 -17.80 18.29 -14.94
CA PHE A 21 -17.04 17.46 -15.88
C PHE A 21 -17.23 17.89 -17.36
N ASP A 22 -18.33 18.56 -17.67
CA ASP A 22 -18.58 19.07 -19.03
C ASP A 22 -17.75 20.32 -19.36
N ALA A 23 -17.25 21.01 -18.33
CA ALA A 23 -16.36 22.16 -18.48
C ALA A 23 -14.88 21.77 -18.64
N LEU A 24 -14.52 20.49 -18.41
CA LEU A 24 -13.15 20.04 -18.59
C LEU A 24 -12.82 19.85 -20.08
N PRO A 25 -11.59 20.22 -20.50
CA PRO A 25 -11.16 19.97 -21.88
C PRO A 25 -11.20 18.48 -22.18
N PRO A 26 -11.56 18.08 -23.42
CA PRO A 26 -11.56 16.67 -23.79
C PRO A 26 -10.15 16.10 -23.67
N VAL A 27 -10.03 15.01 -22.91
CA VAL A 27 -8.76 14.32 -22.73
C VAL A 27 -8.65 13.23 -23.79
N SER A 28 -7.68 13.35 -24.68
CA SER A 28 -7.43 12.37 -25.75
C SER A 28 -6.62 11.16 -25.26
N SER A 29 -5.81 11.36 -24.24
CA SER A 29 -5.05 10.31 -23.55
C SER A 29 -4.77 10.72 -22.13
N GLN A 30 -4.73 9.76 -21.23
CA GLN A 30 -4.40 9.98 -19.83
C GLN A 30 -3.52 8.85 -19.29
N LEU A 31 -2.63 9.18 -18.38
CA LEU A 31 -1.84 8.23 -17.62
C LEU A 31 -2.30 8.28 -16.17
N VAL A 32 -2.74 7.14 -15.66
CA VAL A 32 -3.08 6.96 -14.25
C VAL A 32 -1.93 6.21 -13.57
N VAL A 33 -1.31 6.86 -12.62
CA VAL A 33 -0.18 6.29 -11.87
C VAL A 33 -0.67 5.90 -10.48
N PHE A 34 -0.45 4.64 -10.12
CA PHE A 34 -0.75 4.12 -8.79
C PHE A 34 0.55 3.83 -8.04
N ASP A 35 0.58 4.17 -6.77
CA ASP A 35 1.42 3.51 -5.81
C ASP A 35 0.79 2.16 -5.41
N PHE A 36 1.57 1.26 -4.80
CA PHE A 36 1.07 -0.07 -4.44
C PHE A 36 0.62 -0.14 -2.99
N ASP A 37 1.55 0.04 -2.06
CA ASP A 37 1.30 -0.09 -0.62
C ASP A 37 0.34 0.99 -0.12
N TRP A 38 -0.70 0.60 0.60
CA TRP A 38 -1.77 1.49 1.09
C TRP A 38 -2.52 2.27 0.00
N SER A 39 -2.32 1.91 -1.26
CA SER A 39 -2.97 2.54 -2.42
C SER A 39 -3.82 1.54 -3.18
N LEU A 40 -3.23 0.66 -3.97
CA LEU A 40 -3.93 -0.46 -4.58
C LEU A 40 -4.16 -1.60 -3.59
N ALA A 41 -3.14 -1.93 -2.84
CA ALA A 41 -3.23 -2.85 -1.72
C ALA A 41 -3.77 -2.14 -0.48
N ASP A 42 -4.56 -2.86 0.32
CA ASP A 42 -5.09 -2.39 1.60
C ASP A 42 -4.12 -2.71 2.76
N GLN A 43 -2.86 -2.86 2.44
CA GLN A 43 -1.76 -3.14 3.37
C GLN A 43 -0.43 -2.66 2.78
N ASP A 44 0.59 -2.70 3.62
CA ASP A 44 1.99 -2.48 3.28
C ASP A 44 2.66 -3.86 3.13
N THR A 45 3.30 -4.11 1.99
CA THR A 45 3.89 -5.42 1.66
C THR A 45 4.97 -5.85 2.64
N ASP A 46 5.87 -4.93 3.00
CA ASP A 46 6.97 -5.23 3.93
C ASP A 46 6.47 -5.57 5.34
N ARG A 47 5.35 -5.00 5.75
CA ARG A 47 4.72 -5.31 7.05
C ARG A 47 3.90 -6.57 7.01
N TRP A 48 3.13 -6.75 5.93
CA TRP A 48 2.16 -7.83 5.79
C TRP A 48 2.79 -9.21 5.88
N ILE A 49 3.90 -9.44 5.19
CA ILE A 49 4.59 -10.74 5.22
C ILE A 49 5.02 -11.12 6.64
N HIS A 50 5.53 -10.16 7.42
CA HIS A 50 5.94 -10.42 8.79
C HIS A 50 4.74 -10.59 9.72
N GLU A 51 3.68 -9.83 9.52
CA GLU A 51 2.45 -9.95 10.30
C GLU A 51 1.81 -11.32 10.14
N LEU A 52 1.82 -11.86 8.93
CA LEU A 52 1.21 -13.14 8.63
C LEU A 52 2.11 -14.33 8.97
N LEU A 53 3.40 -14.25 8.68
CA LEU A 53 4.32 -15.38 8.80
C LEU A 53 5.04 -15.43 10.15
N SER A 54 5.37 -14.29 10.76
CA SER A 54 6.13 -14.24 12.01
C SER A 54 5.76 -13.03 12.87
N PRO A 55 4.79 -13.18 13.78
CA PRO A 55 4.43 -12.11 14.72
C PRO A 55 5.62 -11.57 15.53
N ARG A 56 6.65 -12.40 15.77
CA ARG A 56 7.90 -11.98 16.42
C ARG A 56 8.60 -10.92 15.56
N LEU A 57 8.80 -11.21 14.28
CA LEU A 57 9.48 -10.29 13.35
C LEU A 57 8.66 -9.03 13.10
N ARG A 58 7.35 -9.11 13.16
CA ARG A 58 6.49 -7.93 13.12
C ARG A 58 6.77 -6.96 14.27
N ILE A 59 7.02 -7.49 15.47
CA ILE A 59 7.41 -6.67 16.63
C ILE A 59 8.79 -6.07 16.41
N GLU A 60 9.75 -6.85 15.93
CA GLU A 60 11.10 -6.37 15.61
C GLU A 60 11.10 -5.29 14.53
N PHE A 61 10.25 -5.42 13.51
CA PHE A 61 10.05 -4.39 12.48
C PHE A 61 9.76 -3.03 13.13
N VAL A 62 8.76 -2.99 14.03
CA VAL A 62 8.37 -1.74 14.71
C VAL A 62 9.51 -1.17 15.56
N GLN A 63 10.26 -2.03 16.22
CA GLN A 63 11.37 -1.62 17.08
C GLN A 63 12.57 -1.07 16.29
N LYS A 64 12.82 -1.62 15.11
CA LYS A 64 14.02 -1.30 14.31
C LYS A 64 13.80 -0.17 13.29
N ILE A 65 12.57 0.12 12.91
CA ILE A 65 12.26 1.09 11.84
C ILE A 65 12.81 2.50 12.12
N SER A 66 12.97 2.88 13.36
CA SER A 66 13.51 4.18 13.75
C SER A 66 15.02 4.21 13.95
N THR A 67 15.68 3.05 13.97
CA THR A 67 17.09 2.92 14.37
C THR A 67 17.96 2.24 13.33
N MET A 68 17.36 1.61 12.33
CA MET A 68 18.05 0.91 11.24
C MET A 68 17.64 1.51 9.89
N GLN A 69 18.56 1.53 8.95
CA GLN A 69 18.24 1.93 7.59
C GLN A 69 17.23 0.93 7.00
N PHE A 70 16.21 1.45 6.28
CA PHE A 70 15.04 0.65 5.90
C PHE A 70 15.40 -0.59 5.08
N THR A 71 16.25 -0.44 4.05
CA THR A 71 16.66 -1.57 3.20
C THR A 71 17.42 -2.63 3.98
N ASP A 72 18.30 -2.21 4.90
CA ASP A 72 19.06 -3.13 5.75
C ASP A 72 18.13 -3.88 6.71
N MET A 73 17.12 -3.19 7.22
CA MET A 73 16.09 -3.80 8.07
C MET A 73 15.28 -4.85 7.31
N CYS A 74 14.84 -4.55 6.09
CA CYS A 74 14.10 -5.50 5.26
C CYS A 74 14.95 -6.73 4.94
N ALA A 75 16.23 -6.54 4.57
CA ALA A 75 17.14 -7.64 4.33
C ALA A 75 17.33 -8.52 5.57
N TYR A 76 17.54 -7.91 6.73
CA TYR A 76 17.64 -8.60 8.00
C TYR A 76 16.39 -9.42 8.32
N LEU A 77 15.22 -8.83 8.18
CA LEU A 77 13.96 -9.50 8.51
C LEU A 77 13.65 -10.66 7.57
N LEU A 78 13.99 -10.55 6.28
CA LEU A 78 13.88 -11.66 5.32
C LEU A 78 14.84 -12.80 5.66
N GLU A 79 16.07 -12.48 6.08
CA GLU A 79 17.02 -13.49 6.56
C GLU A 79 16.49 -14.23 7.80
N GLU A 80 15.88 -13.49 8.74
CA GLU A 80 15.27 -14.08 9.94
C GLU A 80 14.06 -14.95 9.61
N LEU A 81 13.19 -14.55 8.64
CA LEU A 81 12.12 -15.41 8.13
C LEU A 81 12.67 -16.73 7.57
N HIS A 82 13.75 -16.65 6.81
CA HIS A 82 14.40 -17.85 6.28
C HIS A 82 14.95 -18.75 7.41
N LYS A 83 15.55 -18.18 8.45
CA LYS A 83 16.01 -18.93 9.64
C LYS A 83 14.87 -19.59 10.41
N GLU A 84 13.68 -19.00 10.41
CA GLU A 84 12.46 -19.59 10.96
C GLU A 84 11.88 -20.71 10.08
N GLY A 85 12.46 -20.94 8.89
CA GLY A 85 12.07 -22.01 7.96
C GLY A 85 11.03 -21.60 6.93
N HIS A 86 10.72 -20.31 6.81
CA HIS A 86 9.85 -19.83 5.75
C HIS A 86 10.56 -19.84 4.40
N THR A 87 9.87 -20.36 3.39
CA THR A 87 10.39 -20.47 2.02
C THR A 87 9.95 -19.26 1.17
N PRO A 88 10.59 -19.02 0.02
CA PRO A 88 10.11 -18.01 -0.94
C PRO A 88 8.65 -18.22 -1.36
N GLU A 89 8.22 -19.48 -1.50
CA GLU A 89 6.85 -19.82 -1.85
C GLU A 89 5.87 -19.41 -0.74
N ALA A 90 6.24 -19.58 0.54
CA ALA A 90 5.42 -19.15 1.67
C ALA A 90 5.26 -17.62 1.68
N ILE A 91 6.31 -16.86 1.33
CA ILE A 91 6.25 -15.41 1.18
C ILE A 91 5.31 -15.03 0.03
N GLN A 92 5.42 -15.69 -1.12
CA GLN A 92 4.53 -15.43 -2.25
C GLN A 92 3.06 -15.75 -1.93
N GLU A 93 2.79 -16.82 -1.19
CA GLU A 93 1.43 -17.15 -0.75
C GLU A 93 0.89 -16.09 0.22
N ALA A 94 1.72 -15.62 1.15
CA ALA A 94 1.35 -14.53 2.04
C ALA A 94 0.98 -13.26 1.27
N LEU A 95 1.77 -12.89 0.25
CA LEU A 95 1.50 -11.73 -0.60
C LEU A 95 0.22 -11.91 -1.43
N ARG A 96 -0.04 -13.09 -1.98
CA ARG A 96 -1.30 -13.37 -2.69
C ARG A 96 -2.52 -13.29 -1.79
N ALA A 97 -2.37 -13.53 -0.51
CA ALA A 97 -3.43 -13.41 0.48
C ALA A 97 -3.66 -11.97 0.96
N MET A 98 -2.81 -11.03 0.54
CA MET A 98 -2.92 -9.64 0.95
C MET A 98 -4.22 -9.01 0.42
N PRO A 99 -5.00 -8.32 1.28
CA PRO A 99 -6.24 -7.72 0.85
C PRO A 99 -5.99 -6.56 -0.12
N MET A 100 -6.74 -6.55 -1.20
CA MET A 100 -6.80 -5.44 -2.14
C MET A 100 -8.05 -4.61 -1.87
N HIS A 101 -7.95 -3.30 -2.07
CA HIS A 101 -9.08 -2.40 -1.83
C HIS A 101 -10.18 -2.63 -2.90
N PRO A 102 -11.36 -3.18 -2.54
CA PRO A 102 -12.36 -3.56 -3.56
C PRO A 102 -12.86 -2.38 -4.39
N ALA A 103 -12.90 -1.17 -3.80
CA ALA A 103 -13.30 0.03 -4.52
C ALA A 103 -12.26 0.44 -5.57
N MET A 104 -10.96 0.29 -5.27
CA MET A 104 -9.88 0.56 -6.21
C MET A 104 -9.92 -0.41 -7.39
N ILE A 105 -10.09 -1.71 -7.13
CA ILE A 105 -10.23 -2.71 -8.20
C ILE A 105 -11.40 -2.37 -9.12
N ARG A 106 -12.55 -2.01 -8.56
CA ARG A 106 -13.71 -1.59 -9.37
C ARG A 106 -13.43 -0.33 -10.17
N GLY A 107 -12.78 0.67 -9.56
CA GLY A 107 -12.42 1.92 -10.22
C GLY A 107 -11.49 1.69 -11.41
N VAL A 108 -10.42 0.93 -11.22
CA VAL A 108 -9.47 0.58 -12.30
C VAL A 108 -10.18 -0.14 -13.45
N ARG A 109 -11.00 -1.16 -13.15
CA ARG A 109 -11.78 -1.90 -14.16
C ARG A 109 -12.76 -1.00 -14.90
N SER A 110 -13.41 -0.08 -14.19
CA SER A 110 -14.33 0.88 -14.81
C SER A 110 -13.57 1.82 -15.76
N LEU A 111 -12.44 2.35 -15.35
CA LEU A 111 -11.60 3.19 -16.21
C LEU A 111 -11.12 2.43 -17.45
N GLN A 112 -10.65 1.20 -17.29
CA GLN A 112 -10.21 0.37 -18.43
C GLN A 112 -11.34 0.11 -19.45
N SER A 113 -12.57 -0.04 -18.98
CA SER A 113 -13.70 -0.38 -19.84
C SER A 113 -14.33 0.83 -20.55
N HIS A 114 -14.24 2.03 -19.98
CA HIS A 114 -14.97 3.21 -20.46
C HIS A 114 -14.07 4.28 -21.10
N HIS A 115 -12.76 4.23 -20.85
CA HIS A 115 -11.82 5.24 -21.34
C HIS A 115 -10.75 4.61 -22.25
N HIS A 116 -11.04 4.58 -23.56
CA HIS A 116 -10.04 4.24 -24.57
C HIS A 116 -8.97 5.33 -24.59
N GLY A 117 -7.73 4.99 -24.37
CA GLY A 117 -6.61 5.93 -24.26
C GLY A 117 -6.18 6.24 -22.84
N THR A 118 -6.62 5.43 -21.86
CA THR A 118 -6.09 5.44 -20.51
C THR A 118 -5.01 4.39 -20.37
N ASP A 119 -3.80 4.83 -20.06
CA ASP A 119 -2.68 3.99 -19.68
C ASP A 119 -2.58 3.92 -18.15
N PHE A 120 -2.16 2.77 -17.64
CA PHE A 120 -1.96 2.54 -16.21
C PHE A 120 -0.51 2.23 -15.95
N LEU A 121 0.05 2.88 -14.95
CA LEU A 121 1.39 2.62 -14.46
C LEU A 121 1.33 2.34 -12.96
N LEU A 122 1.97 1.25 -12.54
CA LEU A 122 2.27 1.00 -11.14
C LEU A 122 3.68 1.52 -10.87
N LEU A 123 3.81 2.42 -9.90
CA LEU A 123 5.07 2.99 -9.46
C LEU A 123 5.19 2.78 -7.96
N SER A 124 6.10 1.93 -7.55
CA SER A 124 6.25 1.55 -6.15
C SER A 124 7.73 1.49 -5.77
N ASN A 125 8.00 1.72 -4.50
CA ASN A 125 9.32 1.49 -3.88
C ASN A 125 9.42 0.11 -3.20
N SER A 126 8.37 -0.69 -3.29
CA SER A 126 8.38 -2.08 -2.82
C SER A 126 9.36 -2.94 -3.61
N ASN A 127 9.76 -4.05 -3.03
CA ASN A 127 10.58 -5.06 -3.70
C ASN A 127 9.81 -5.63 -4.91
N GLU A 128 10.49 -5.79 -6.05
CA GLU A 128 9.90 -6.31 -7.29
C GLU A 128 9.27 -7.71 -7.15
N VAL A 129 9.69 -8.48 -6.13
CA VAL A 129 9.11 -9.80 -5.83
C VAL A 129 7.75 -9.67 -5.14
N TYR A 130 7.42 -8.49 -4.59
CA TYR A 130 6.20 -8.25 -3.82
C TYR A 130 5.04 -7.69 -4.65
N ILE A 131 5.29 -7.29 -5.87
CA ILE A 131 4.32 -6.64 -6.75
C ILE A 131 3.88 -7.54 -7.91
#